data_eca61eabd19f4d36a7bb0b48b99c15a8
#
_entry.id   eca61eabd19f4d36a7bb0b48b99c15a8
#
_cell.length_a   1.000
_cell.length_b   1.000
_cell.length_c   1.000
_cell.angle_alpha   90.00
_cell.angle_beta   90.00
_cell.angle_gamma   90.00
#
_symmetry.space_group_name_H-M   'P 1'
#
loop_
_entity.id
_entity.type
_entity.pdbx_description
1 polymer ?
#
loop_
_entity_poly.entity_id
_entity_poly.type
_entity_poly.pdbx_seq_one_letter_code
_entity_poly.pdbx_strand_id
1 'polypeptide(L)'
;MASTKAYLDFVMEQLSGLDEVSSRAMMGAYILYYRGRIFGGIYDDRLLVKPVSMALRLMPDAEMELPYNGAKEMILVDNVDDRQFLCELVESMWEELSERKSKKKNVSDIYYRIYNFISYNL
;
A
#
# COMPACT_ATOMS: atom_id res chain seq x y z
N MET A 1 -9.09 8.08 15.78
CA MET A 1 -8.12 9.07 15.87
C MET A 1 -7.32 9.21 14.65
N ALA A 2 -6.91 10.38 14.33
CA ALA A 2 -6.18 10.60 13.11
C ALA A 2 -4.70 10.26 13.26
N SER A 3 -4.07 9.88 12.20
CA SER A 3 -2.65 9.62 12.20
C SER A 3 -1.91 10.95 12.22
N THR A 4 -0.74 10.98 12.80
CA THR A 4 0.01 12.23 12.90
C THR A 4 1.01 12.37 11.78
N LYS A 5 1.32 13.62 11.44
CA LYS A 5 2.28 13.88 10.41
C LYS A 5 3.66 13.44 10.90
N ALA A 6 3.89 13.52 12.20
CA ALA A 6 5.17 13.11 12.76
C ALA A 6 5.42 11.62 12.53
N TYR A 7 4.38 10.80 12.65
CA TYR A 7 4.56 9.38 12.45
C TYR A 7 4.77 9.11 10.96
N LEU A 8 4.08 9.83 10.10
CA LEU A 8 4.27 9.69 8.66
C LEU A 8 5.72 10.03 8.32
N ASP A 9 6.22 11.14 8.85
CA ASP A 9 7.58 11.57 8.52
C ASP A 9 8.59 10.52 9.01
N PHE A 10 8.34 9.91 10.13
CA PHE A 10 9.22 8.88 10.66
C PHE A 10 9.22 7.67 9.71
N VAL A 11 8.08 7.22 9.28
CA VAL A 11 7.99 6.08 8.40
C VAL A 11 8.64 6.37 7.06
N MET A 12 8.40 7.58 6.53
CA MET A 12 8.98 7.93 5.24
C MET A 12 10.51 8.01 5.34
N GLU A 13 11.01 8.43 6.48
CA GLU A 13 12.45 8.49 6.67
C GLU A 13 13.00 7.06 6.74
N GLN A 14 12.29 6.14 7.35
CA GLN A 14 12.74 4.76 7.42
C GLN A 14 12.77 4.13 6.02
N LEU A 15 11.92 4.60 5.12
CA LEU A 15 11.87 4.08 3.78
C LEU A 15 12.72 4.86 2.79
N SER A 16 13.53 5.80 3.29
CA SER A 16 14.30 6.67 2.39
C SER A 16 15.33 5.92 1.55
N GLY A 17 15.61 4.69 1.87
CA GLY A 17 16.53 3.89 1.06
C GLY A 17 15.90 3.40 -0.23
N LEU A 18 14.58 3.53 -0.38
CA LEU A 18 13.91 3.11 -1.58
C LEU A 18 13.54 4.32 -2.43
N ASP A 19 13.51 4.13 -3.73
CA ASP A 19 13.13 5.22 -4.63
C ASP A 19 11.63 5.19 -4.78
N GLU A 20 11.04 6.31 -5.10
CA GLU A 20 9.64 6.39 -5.46
C GLU A 20 8.62 5.88 -4.42
N VAL A 21 8.90 6.21 -3.16
CA VAL A 21 7.93 5.97 -2.12
C VAL A 21 7.19 7.29 -1.93
N SER A 22 5.88 7.24 -1.91
CA SER A 22 5.11 8.46 -1.73
C SER A 22 3.91 8.21 -0.84
N SER A 23 3.25 9.26 -0.40
CA SER A 23 2.11 9.15 0.48
C SER A 23 1.00 10.08 0.04
N ARG A 24 -0.21 9.81 0.48
CA ARG A 24 -1.33 10.64 0.16
C ARG A 24 -2.26 10.65 1.34
N ALA A 25 -2.60 11.82 1.80
CA ALA A 25 -3.51 11.95 2.94
C ALA A 25 -4.93 11.57 2.52
N MET A 26 -5.62 10.85 3.37
CA MET A 26 -6.96 10.47 3.08
C MET A 26 -7.75 10.22 4.35
N MET A 27 -8.69 11.09 4.66
CA MET A 27 -9.58 10.92 5.81
C MET A 27 -8.87 10.55 7.11
N GLY A 28 -7.88 11.28 7.46
CA GLY A 28 -7.16 11.06 8.72
C GLY A 28 -6.10 9.98 8.67
N ALA A 29 -5.94 9.35 7.52
CA ALA A 29 -4.92 8.32 7.35
C ALA A 29 -3.98 8.76 6.25
N TYR A 30 -2.93 7.99 6.02
CA TYR A 30 -2.03 8.26 4.91
C TYR A 30 -1.87 6.96 4.13
N ILE A 31 -2.15 7.00 2.84
CA ILE A 31 -2.00 5.84 1.99
C ILE A 31 -0.57 5.88 1.45
N LEU A 32 0.10 4.77 1.47
CA LEU A 32 1.49 4.70 1.06
C LEU A 32 1.67 3.93 -0.24
N TYR A 33 2.47 4.49 -1.11
CA TYR A 33 2.73 3.90 -2.43
C TYR A 33 4.19 3.61 -2.63
N TYR A 34 4.50 2.56 -3.37
CA TYR A 34 5.86 2.29 -3.80
C TYR A 34 5.76 2.09 -5.30
N ARG A 35 6.43 2.94 -6.04
CA ARG A 35 6.41 2.94 -7.49
C ARG A 35 5.00 2.87 -8.04
N GLY A 36 4.14 3.68 -7.48
CA GLY A 36 2.77 3.83 -7.97
C GLY A 36 1.79 2.79 -7.49
N ARG A 37 2.23 1.80 -6.73
CA ARG A 37 1.32 0.77 -6.24
C ARG A 37 1.13 0.94 -4.72
N ILE A 38 -0.08 0.81 -4.24
CA ILE A 38 -0.36 0.97 -2.83
C ILE A 38 0.11 -0.26 -2.07
N PHE A 39 0.98 -0.09 -1.11
CA PHE A 39 1.44 -1.23 -0.34
C PHE A 39 0.85 -1.24 1.08
N GLY A 40 0.29 -0.12 1.53
CA GLY A 40 -0.24 -0.07 2.87
C GLY A 40 -0.62 1.34 3.24
N GLY A 41 -0.61 1.63 4.51
CA GLY A 41 -0.96 2.96 4.96
C GLY A 41 -0.70 3.13 6.44
N ILE A 42 -0.88 4.35 6.90
CA ILE A 42 -0.73 4.69 8.30
C ILE A 42 -2.11 5.02 8.83
N TYR A 43 -2.59 4.23 9.78
CA TYR A 43 -3.91 4.37 10.34
C TYR A 43 -3.81 4.45 11.86
N ASP A 44 -4.13 5.57 12.44
CA ASP A 44 -4.04 5.79 13.88
C ASP A 44 -2.64 5.51 14.36
N ASP A 45 -1.66 6.04 13.65
CA ASP A 45 -0.23 5.87 13.95
C ASP A 45 0.17 4.39 14.03
N ARG A 46 -0.40 3.58 13.15
CA ARG A 46 0.01 2.20 13.00
C ARG A 46 0.35 2.00 11.53
N LEU A 47 1.45 1.37 11.23
CA LEU A 47 1.80 1.06 9.84
C LEU A 47 1.20 -0.30 9.53
N LEU A 48 0.26 -0.34 8.60
CA LEU A 48 -0.37 -1.57 8.18
C LEU A 48 -0.05 -1.79 6.72
N VAL A 49 0.29 -3.02 6.35
CA VAL A 49 0.60 -3.32 4.95
C VAL A 49 -0.34 -4.40 4.44
N LYS A 50 -0.48 -4.47 3.13
CA LYS A 50 -1.37 -5.44 2.51
C LYS A 50 -0.85 -6.85 2.77
N PRO A 51 -1.76 -7.80 3.01
CA PRO A 51 -1.35 -9.16 3.32
C PRO A 51 -1.04 -9.99 2.09
N VAL A 52 -0.08 -9.51 1.28
CA VAL A 52 0.37 -10.28 0.13
C VAL A 52 1.28 -11.38 0.63
N SER A 53 1.50 -12.39 -0.16
CA SER A 53 2.22 -13.57 0.31
C SER A 53 3.63 -13.29 0.81
N MET A 54 4.35 -12.39 0.16
CA MET A 54 5.70 -12.08 0.62
C MET A 54 5.67 -11.42 1.99
N ALA A 55 4.67 -10.56 2.22
CA ALA A 55 4.58 -9.89 3.51
C ALA A 55 4.26 -10.91 4.61
N LEU A 56 3.36 -11.84 4.31
CA LEU A 56 3.00 -12.85 5.27
C LEU A 56 4.20 -13.75 5.56
N ARG A 57 5.00 -13.98 4.57
CA ARG A 57 6.15 -14.84 4.71
C ARG A 57 7.23 -14.17 5.55
N LEU A 58 7.42 -12.88 5.38
CA LEU A 58 8.44 -12.17 6.12
C LEU A 58 7.98 -11.85 7.55
N MET A 59 6.69 -11.86 7.80
CA MET A 59 6.15 -11.54 9.11
C MET A 59 5.13 -12.60 9.52
N PRO A 60 5.55 -13.85 9.68
CA PRO A 60 4.60 -14.94 9.93
C PRO A 60 3.84 -14.84 11.25
N ASP A 61 4.41 -14.12 12.21
CA ASP A 61 3.75 -14.01 13.51
C ASP A 61 3.11 -12.65 13.74
N ALA A 62 3.01 -11.84 12.71
CA ALA A 62 2.47 -10.49 12.87
C ALA A 62 0.97 -10.53 13.10
N GLU A 63 0.45 -9.55 13.77
CA GLU A 63 -0.96 -9.46 14.03
C GLU A 63 -1.67 -8.84 12.85
N MET A 64 -2.90 -9.26 12.63
CA MET A 64 -3.73 -8.67 11.60
C MET A 64 -4.64 -7.68 12.28
N GLU A 65 -4.78 -6.51 11.68
CA GLU A 65 -5.64 -5.48 12.27
C GLU A 65 -6.45 -4.78 11.20
N LEU A 66 -7.55 -4.23 11.58
CA LEU A 66 -8.37 -3.48 10.65
C LEU A 66 -7.88 -2.05 10.58
N PRO A 67 -7.68 -1.51 9.40
CA PRO A 67 -7.28 -0.12 9.28
C PRO A 67 -8.42 0.81 9.75
N TYR A 68 -9.66 0.36 9.53
CA TYR A 68 -10.81 1.12 9.98
C TYR A 68 -12.01 0.17 9.93
N ASN A 69 -13.14 0.55 10.50
CA ASN A 69 -14.31 -0.29 10.53
C ASN A 69 -14.79 -0.61 9.12
N GLY A 70 -15.05 -1.86 8.88
CA GLY A 70 -15.55 -2.27 7.58
C GLY A 70 -14.50 -2.61 6.55
N ALA A 71 -13.24 -2.39 6.87
CA ALA A 71 -12.16 -2.68 5.92
C ALA A 71 -11.71 -4.12 6.07
N LYS A 72 -10.87 -4.55 5.16
CA LYS A 72 -10.27 -5.87 5.25
C LYS A 72 -9.07 -5.77 6.16
N GLU A 73 -8.74 -6.86 6.81
CA GLU A 73 -7.60 -6.89 7.68
C GLU A 73 -6.29 -6.69 6.93
N MET A 74 -5.35 -6.05 7.57
CA MET A 74 -4.02 -5.83 7.02
C MET A 74 -3.01 -6.26 8.09
N ILE A 75 -1.76 -6.36 7.73
CA ILE A 75 -0.72 -6.81 8.67
C ILE A 75 -0.14 -5.63 9.40
N LEU A 76 -0.07 -5.72 10.71
CA LEU A 76 0.55 -4.68 11.52
C LEU A 76 2.05 -4.87 11.50
N VAL A 77 2.79 -3.85 11.12
CA VAL A 77 4.24 -3.90 11.13
C VAL A 77 4.71 -3.34 12.46
N ASP A 78 5.25 -4.17 13.33
CA ASP A 78 5.71 -3.77 14.62
C ASP A 78 7.07 -3.15 14.62
N ASN A 79 7.98 -3.61 13.80
CA ASN A 79 9.36 -3.17 13.82
C ASN A 79 9.65 -2.08 12.81
N VAL A 80 8.85 -1.02 12.87
CA VAL A 80 9.04 0.10 11.95
C VAL A 80 10.36 0.81 12.16
N ASP A 81 11.04 0.56 13.26
CA ASP A 81 12.33 1.19 13.47
C ASP A 81 13.46 0.39 12.83
N ASP A 82 13.18 -0.76 12.26
CA ASP A 82 14.21 -1.55 11.59
C ASP A 82 14.19 -1.15 10.11
N ARG A 83 14.99 -0.14 9.79
CA ARG A 83 15.03 0.43 8.47
C ARG A 83 15.31 -0.59 7.36
N GLN A 84 16.28 -1.46 7.58
CA GLN A 84 16.63 -2.42 6.57
C GLN A 84 15.49 -3.40 6.32
N PHE A 85 14.86 -3.87 7.38
CA PHE A 85 13.74 -4.78 7.23
C PHE A 85 12.58 -4.11 6.49
N LEU A 86 12.29 -2.87 6.84
CA LEU A 86 11.16 -2.17 6.26
C LEU A 86 11.38 -1.99 4.75
N CYS A 87 12.56 -1.62 4.35
CA CYS A 87 12.84 -1.44 2.93
C CYS A 87 12.74 -2.78 2.20
N GLU A 88 13.22 -3.83 2.80
CA GLU A 88 13.20 -5.15 2.19
C GLU A 88 11.75 -5.61 2.06
N LEU A 89 10.95 -5.37 3.06
CA LEU A 89 9.56 -5.77 3.06
C LEU A 89 8.82 -5.08 1.91
N VAL A 90 8.91 -3.78 1.84
CA VAL A 90 8.18 -3.04 0.82
C VAL A 90 8.63 -3.43 -0.58
N GLU A 91 9.94 -3.53 -0.76
CA GLU A 91 10.46 -3.88 -2.06
C GLU A 91 10.01 -5.27 -2.49
N SER A 92 9.97 -6.22 -1.56
CA SER A 92 9.60 -7.56 -1.90
C SER A 92 8.11 -7.72 -2.20
N MET A 93 7.30 -6.80 -1.74
CA MET A 93 5.86 -6.86 -1.96
C MET A 93 5.43 -6.41 -3.34
N TRP A 94 6.27 -5.58 -3.98
CA TRP A 94 5.85 -4.85 -5.16
C TRP A 94 5.20 -5.67 -6.27
N GLU A 95 5.75 -6.79 -6.60
CA GLU A 95 5.18 -7.59 -7.68
C GLU A 95 3.80 -8.12 -7.42
N GLU A 96 3.43 -8.29 -6.19
CA GLU A 96 2.11 -8.78 -5.85
C GLU A 96 1.10 -7.67 -5.64
N LEU A 97 1.52 -6.41 -5.74
CA LEU A 97 0.59 -5.30 -5.52
C LEU A 97 -0.15 -4.98 -6.80
N SER A 98 -1.37 -4.53 -6.67
CA SER A 98 -2.17 -4.20 -7.83
C SER A 98 -1.76 -2.88 -8.44
N GLU A 99 -1.82 -2.80 -9.72
CA GLU A 99 -1.51 -1.57 -10.39
C GLU A 99 -2.69 -0.68 -10.20
N ARG A 100 -2.43 0.59 -9.93
CA ARG A 100 -3.49 1.46 -9.69
C ARG A 100 -4.32 1.84 -10.83
N LYS A 101 -3.94 1.65 -11.93
CA LYS A 101 -4.62 2.08 -13.03
C LYS A 101 -5.88 1.49 -13.15
N SER A 102 -5.99 0.39 -12.73
CA SER A 102 -7.11 -0.27 -13.07
C SER A 102 -8.35 0.44 -12.87
N LYS A 103 -8.42 1.26 -12.01
CA LYS A 103 -9.58 1.83 -11.81
C LYS A 103 -9.96 2.65 -12.85
N LYS A 104 -9.15 3.25 -13.32
CA LYS A 104 -9.47 4.13 -14.22
C LYS A 104 -9.81 3.47 -15.37
N LYS A 105 -9.43 2.37 -15.50
CA LYS A 105 -9.69 1.76 -16.65
C LYS A 105 -10.98 1.27 -16.59
N ASN A 106 -11.69 1.38 -15.61
CA ASN A 106 -12.79 0.77 -15.58
C ASN A 106 -13.87 1.26 -16.21
N VAL A 107 -14.23 2.29 -16.13
CA VAL A 107 -15.34 2.76 -16.77
C VAL A 107 -14.89 2.91 -18.04
N SER A 108 -13.88 3.52 -18.14
CA SER A 108 -13.37 3.74 -19.35
C SER A 108 -12.93 2.42 -19.67
N ASP A 109 -12.65 1.61 -18.77
CA ASP A 109 -12.12 0.39 -19.06
C ASP A 109 -13.13 -0.44 -19.66
N ILE A 110 -14.23 -0.44 -19.24
CA ILE A 110 -15.25 -1.19 -19.78
C ILE A 110 -15.55 -0.64 -21.06
N TYR A 111 -15.72 0.55 -21.10
CA TYR A 111 -15.97 1.25 -22.24
C TYR A 111 -14.86 0.97 -23.14
N TYR A 112 -13.71 1.06 -22.69
CA TYR A 112 -12.58 0.86 -23.39
C TYR A 112 -12.51 -0.52 -23.86
N ARG A 113 -12.93 -1.43 -23.12
CA ARG A 113 -12.81 -2.72 -23.50
C ARG A 113 -13.77 -2.96 -24.56
N ILE A 114 -14.88 -2.44 -24.51
CA ILE A 114 -15.88 -2.57 -25.50
C ILE A 114 -15.38 -1.91 -26.67
N TYR A 115 -14.80 -0.78 -26.49
CA TYR A 115 -14.32 -0.05 -27.56
C TYR A 115 -13.25 -0.80 -28.22
N ASN A 116 -12.33 -1.33 -27.51
CA ASN A 116 -11.23 -1.98 -28.05
C ASN A 116 -11.71 -3.20 -28.68
N PHE A 117 -12.74 -3.78 -28.26
CA PHE A 117 -13.23 -4.89 -28.78
C PHE A 117 -13.73 -4.54 -30.03
N ILE A 118 -14.31 -3.50 -30.19
CA ILE A 118 -14.80 -3.06 -31.38
C ILE A 118 -13.74 -2.52 -32.20
N SER A 119 -13.00 -1.69 -31.73
CA SER A 119 -11.98 -1.17 -32.50
C SER A 119 -10.74 -1.92 -32.43
N TYR A 120 -10.57 -2.67 -31.57
CA TYR A 120 -9.33 -3.25 -31.36
C TYR A 120 -9.37 -4.34 -30.75
N ASN A 121 -9.84 -4.29 -30.44
CA ASN A 121 -9.88 -4.52 -29.79
C ASN A 121 -9.51 -4.06 -29.49
N LEU A 122 -9.65 -3.30 -29.66
CA LEU A 122 -9.08 -2.46 -29.27
C LEU A 122 -8.74 -2.21 -28.65
#